data_eb6311a7bf98f98b79c704a3c3348aaf
#
_entry.id   eb6311a7bf98f98b79c704a3c3348aaf
#
_cell.length_a   1.000
_cell.length_b   1.000
_cell.length_c   1.000
_cell.angle_alpha   90.00
_cell.angle_beta   90.00
_cell.angle_gamma   90.00
#
_symmetry.space_group_name_H-M   'P 1'
#
loop_
_entity.id
_entity.type
_entity.pdbx_description
1 polymer ?
#
loop_
_entity_poly.entity_id
_entity_poly.type
_entity_poly.pdbx_seq_one_letter_code
_entity_poly.pdbx_strand_id
1 'polypeptide(L)'
;MKILFLAAEAVPYVKVGGLGDVAGALPKALRNLGHDVRLMMPRYGLLDPNKLGLCKCLDNFDVKMDWRVEQCQLWVSKTNDYFIENQYFFGSRFQVYGCGDEVEQFVLFCRAALEACRLEGWQPDIIHAHDWHTAA
;
A
#
# COMPACT_ATOMS: atom_id res chain seq x y z
N MET A 1 2.08 18.96 -6.42
CA MET A 1 0.94 18.34 -5.71
C MET A 1 1.42 17.11 -4.97
N LYS A 2 0.80 16.80 -3.85
CA LYS A 2 0.98 15.55 -3.11
C LYS A 2 -0.02 14.53 -3.60
N ILE A 3 0.44 13.41 -4.13
CA ILE A 3 -0.41 12.38 -4.72
C ILE A 3 -0.20 11.06 -3.96
N LEU A 4 -1.27 10.57 -3.35
CA LEU A 4 -1.31 9.21 -2.81
C LEU A 4 -1.76 8.27 -3.92
N PHE A 5 -0.85 7.40 -4.36
CA PHE A 5 -1.12 6.43 -5.42
C PHE A 5 -1.33 5.05 -4.80
N LEU A 6 -2.56 4.55 -4.84
CA LEU A 6 -2.94 3.27 -4.24
C LEU A 6 -3.07 2.18 -5.30
N ALA A 7 -2.43 1.05 -5.09
CA ALA A 7 -2.52 -0.11 -5.96
C ALA A 7 -2.35 -1.43 -5.19
N ALA A 8 -3.02 -2.49 -5.65
CA ALA A 8 -2.87 -3.82 -5.06
C ALA A 8 -1.57 -4.51 -5.50
N GLU A 9 -0.99 -4.11 -6.62
CA GLU A 9 0.23 -4.66 -7.18
C GLU A 9 1.03 -3.57 -7.89
N ALA A 10 2.36 -3.68 -7.93
CA ALA A 10 3.24 -2.76 -8.65
C ALA A 10 4.59 -3.41 -8.96
N VAL A 11 5.07 -3.26 -10.18
CA VAL A 11 6.43 -3.64 -10.58
C VAL A 11 7.43 -2.67 -9.92
N PRO A 12 8.57 -3.11 -9.40
CA PRO A 12 9.16 -4.46 -9.50
C PRO A 12 8.78 -5.41 -8.36
N TYR A 13 7.90 -5.00 -7.45
CA TYR A 13 7.61 -5.73 -6.21
C TYR A 13 6.78 -6.99 -6.46
N VAL A 14 5.61 -6.82 -7.06
CA VAL A 14 4.72 -7.92 -7.41
C VAL A 14 3.89 -7.55 -8.63
N LYS A 15 3.68 -8.52 -9.52
CA LYS A 15 2.86 -8.37 -10.71
C LYS A 15 2.03 -9.62 -10.92
N VAL A 16 0.72 -9.43 -11.06
CA VAL A 16 -0.24 -10.46 -11.50
C VAL A 16 -0.79 -10.13 -12.88
N GLY A 17 -1.06 -8.84 -13.14
CA GLY A 17 -1.63 -8.37 -14.39
C GLY A 17 -1.08 -7.02 -14.85
N GLY A 18 -1.78 -6.40 -15.81
CA GLY A 18 -1.39 -5.10 -16.38
C GLY A 18 -1.41 -3.95 -15.37
N LEU A 19 -2.17 -4.07 -14.29
CA LEU A 19 -2.18 -3.10 -13.20
C LEU A 19 -0.78 -2.91 -12.61
N GLY A 20 -0.04 -4.00 -12.41
CA GLY A 20 1.33 -3.95 -11.88
C GLY A 20 2.28 -3.11 -12.74
N ASP A 21 2.14 -3.16 -14.07
CA ASP A 21 2.95 -2.37 -15.00
C ASP A 21 2.64 -0.87 -14.86
N VAL A 22 1.36 -0.51 -14.85
CA VAL A 22 0.92 0.88 -14.70
C VAL A 22 1.35 1.44 -13.35
N ALA A 23 1.11 0.70 -12.27
CA ALA A 23 1.47 1.13 -10.91
C ALA A 23 2.99 1.20 -10.69
N GLY A 24 3.77 0.46 -11.45
CA GLY A 24 5.23 0.56 -11.43
C GLY A 24 5.80 1.73 -12.23
N ALA A 25 5.09 2.19 -13.27
CA ALA A 25 5.58 3.21 -14.20
C ALA A 25 5.03 4.63 -13.91
N LEU A 26 3.72 4.75 -13.71
CA LEU A 26 3.05 6.05 -13.59
C LEU A 26 3.51 6.88 -12.38
N PRO A 27 3.70 6.32 -11.15
CA PRO A 27 4.22 7.09 -10.03
C PRO A 27 5.60 7.70 -10.31
N LYS A 28 6.46 6.97 -11.02
CA LYS A 28 7.80 7.46 -11.41
C LYS A 28 7.70 8.61 -12.41
N ALA A 29 6.82 8.49 -13.41
CA ALA A 29 6.60 9.54 -14.39
C ALA A 29 6.05 10.82 -13.71
N LEU A 30 5.12 10.69 -12.78
CA LEU A 30 4.57 11.82 -12.03
C LEU A 30 5.63 12.48 -11.13
N ARG A 31 6.50 11.70 -10.48
CA ARG A 31 7.64 12.23 -9.72
C ARG A 31 8.60 13.03 -10.62
N ASN A 32 8.87 12.53 -11.83
CA ASN A 32 9.72 13.24 -12.82
C ASN A 32 9.11 14.58 -13.29
N LEU A 33 7.79 14.72 -13.19
CA LEU A 33 7.09 15.98 -13.45
C LEU A 33 7.07 16.93 -12.23
N GLY A 34 7.75 16.57 -11.13
CA GLY A 34 7.90 17.41 -9.95
C GLY A 34 6.79 17.23 -8.90
N HIS A 35 5.97 16.20 -8.99
CA HIS A 35 4.97 15.90 -7.97
C HIS A 35 5.55 15.06 -6.83
N ASP A 36 5.07 15.31 -5.60
CA ASP A 36 5.35 14.45 -4.43
C ASP A 36 4.38 13.25 -4.46
N VAL A 37 4.84 12.14 -5.01
CA VAL A 37 4.01 10.93 -5.19
C VAL A 37 4.46 9.83 -4.25
N ARG A 38 3.55 9.36 -3.41
CA ARG A 38 3.73 8.17 -2.58
C ARG A 38 2.92 7.02 -3.18
N LEU A 39 3.60 6.05 -3.78
CA LEU A 39 2.99 4.77 -4.10
C LEU A 39 2.79 4.01 -2.79
N MET A 40 1.60 3.49 -2.57
CA MET A 40 1.31 2.66 -1.40
C MET A 40 0.60 1.37 -1.85
N MET A 41 1.08 0.24 -1.35
CA MET A 41 0.57 -1.08 -1.65
C MET A 41 0.63 -1.99 -0.42
N PRO A 42 -0.09 -3.13 -0.41
CA PRO A 42 0.07 -4.09 0.67
C PRO A 42 1.46 -4.74 0.67
N ARG A 43 2.00 -5.02 1.87
CA ARG A 43 3.18 -5.86 2.01
C ARG A 43 2.75 -7.32 2.15
N TYR A 44 2.65 -7.99 1.03
CA TYR A 44 2.38 -9.43 1.01
C TYR A 44 3.56 -10.24 1.57
N GLY A 45 3.31 -11.45 2.03
CA GLY A 45 4.32 -12.33 2.62
C GLY A 45 5.50 -12.65 1.69
N LEU A 46 5.27 -12.58 0.37
CA LEU A 46 6.33 -12.75 -0.63
C LEU A 46 7.31 -11.56 -0.70
N LEU A 47 6.96 -10.42 -0.10
CA LEU A 47 7.79 -9.21 -0.08
C LEU A 47 8.60 -9.16 1.21
N ASP A 48 9.82 -9.68 1.20
CA ASP A 48 10.71 -9.66 2.36
C ASP A 48 11.27 -8.25 2.57
N PRO A 49 10.97 -7.60 3.73
CA PRO A 49 11.45 -6.26 4.01
C PRO A 49 12.97 -6.14 3.97
N ASN A 50 13.69 -7.14 4.43
CA ASN A 50 15.15 -7.13 4.46
C ASN A 50 15.75 -7.17 3.06
N LYS A 51 15.22 -8.06 2.18
CA LYS A 51 15.68 -8.16 0.80
C LYS A 51 15.37 -6.92 -0.02
N LEU A 52 14.25 -6.27 0.25
CA LEU A 52 13.82 -5.04 -0.41
C LEU A 52 14.43 -3.77 0.20
N GLY A 53 15.16 -3.90 1.30
CA GLY A 53 15.75 -2.75 2.00
C GLY A 53 14.69 -1.80 2.56
N LEU A 54 13.55 -2.32 3.01
CA LEU A 54 12.48 -1.52 3.59
C LEU A 54 12.84 -1.09 5.01
N CYS A 55 12.49 0.15 5.35
CA CYS A 55 12.55 0.67 6.70
C CYS A 55 11.13 0.81 7.26
N LYS A 56 10.94 0.42 8.53
CA LYS A 56 9.66 0.61 9.21
C LYS A 56 9.53 2.06 9.66
N CYS A 57 8.54 2.79 9.16
CA CYS A 57 8.28 4.17 9.53
C CYS A 57 7.13 4.34 10.52
N LEU A 58 6.15 3.45 10.52
CA LEU A 58 5.17 3.32 11.60
C LEU A 58 5.20 1.89 12.11
N ASP A 59 5.39 1.75 13.42
CA ASP A 59 5.23 0.47 14.08
C ASP A 59 3.75 0.13 14.19
N ASN A 60 3.25 -0.48 15.22
CA ASN A 60 1.84 -0.83 15.26
C ASN A 60 0.95 0.42 15.35
N PHE A 61 -0.01 0.54 14.45
CA PHE A 61 -1.08 1.52 14.51
C PHE A 61 -2.45 0.87 14.28
N ASP A 62 -3.46 1.45 14.92
CA ASP A 62 -4.80 0.91 14.93
C ASP A 62 -5.59 1.34 13.70
N VAL A 63 -6.25 0.38 13.07
CA VAL A 63 -7.21 0.63 11.98
C VAL A 63 -8.56 0.03 12.36
N LYS A 64 -9.56 0.88 12.46
CA LYS A 64 -10.92 0.44 12.81
C LYS A 64 -11.59 -0.25 11.62
N MET A 65 -12.08 -1.46 11.89
CA MET A 65 -12.88 -2.28 10.98
C MET A 65 -14.19 -2.63 11.68
N ASP A 66 -15.24 -1.86 11.43
CA ASP A 66 -16.58 -2.03 12.02
C ASP A 66 -16.58 -2.43 13.51
N TRP A 67 -16.61 -3.73 13.81
CA TRP A 67 -16.66 -4.27 15.17
C TRP A 67 -15.30 -4.62 15.78
N ARG A 68 -14.21 -4.48 15.04
CA ARG A 68 -12.86 -4.83 15.50
C ARG A 68 -11.83 -3.77 15.12
N VAL A 69 -10.67 -3.86 15.76
CA VAL A 69 -9.49 -3.05 15.45
C VAL A 69 -8.40 -3.97 14.92
N GLU A 70 -7.84 -3.63 13.77
CA GLU A 70 -6.70 -4.32 13.19
C GLU A 70 -5.40 -3.54 13.45
N GLN A 71 -4.32 -4.26 13.72
CA GLN A 71 -2.98 -3.69 13.88
C GLN A 71 -2.25 -3.69 12.54
N CYS A 72 -1.84 -2.52 12.10
CA CYS A 72 -1.07 -2.34 10.87
C CYS A 72 0.30 -1.73 11.14
N GLN A 73 1.19 -1.86 10.16
CA GLN A 73 2.53 -1.28 10.15
C GLN A 73 2.77 -0.64 8.80
N LEU A 74 3.63 0.38 8.78
CA LEU A 74 4.02 1.06 7.55
C LEU A 74 5.51 0.91 7.31
N TRP A 75 5.87 0.45 6.13
CA TRP A 75 7.23 0.34 5.65
C TRP A 75 7.45 1.27 4.47
N VAL A 76 8.70 1.71 4.26
CA VAL A 76 9.08 2.56 3.13
C VAL A 76 10.35 2.04 2.47
N SER A 77 10.38 2.07 1.14
CA SER A 77 11.57 1.78 0.34
C SER A 77 12.44 3.03 0.15
N LYS A 78 13.65 2.83 -0.35
CA LYS A 78 14.55 3.93 -0.71
C LYS A 78 14.04 4.81 -1.84
N THR A 79 13.07 4.31 -2.62
CA THR A 79 12.44 5.03 -3.73
C THR A 79 11.13 5.71 -3.34
N ASN A 80 10.86 5.80 -2.03
CA ASN A 80 9.66 6.44 -1.50
C ASN A 80 8.35 5.72 -1.88
N ASP A 81 8.42 4.39 -2.00
CA ASP A 81 7.26 3.52 -2.13
C ASP A 81 6.93 2.92 -0.76
N TYR A 82 5.66 2.91 -0.40
CA TYR A 82 5.17 2.57 0.93
C TYR A 82 4.41 1.25 0.91
N PHE A 83 4.47 0.52 2.03
CA PHE A 83 3.87 -0.80 2.17
C PHE A 83 3.10 -0.89 3.48
N ILE A 84 1.81 -1.19 3.38
CA ILE A 84 0.96 -1.48 4.53
C ILE A 84 1.10 -2.96 4.88
N GLU A 85 1.47 -3.24 6.11
CA GLU A 85 1.51 -4.59 6.65
C GLU A 85 0.39 -4.81 7.67
N ASN A 86 -0.28 -5.93 7.54
CA ASN A 86 -1.09 -6.59 8.56
C ASN A 86 -0.81 -8.08 8.44
N GLN A 87 -0.42 -8.71 9.54
CA GLN A 87 0.05 -10.11 9.50
C GLN A 87 -1.01 -11.07 8.96
N TYR A 88 -2.25 -10.91 9.36
CA TYR A 88 -3.33 -11.80 8.94
C TYR A 88 -3.71 -11.62 7.47
N PHE A 89 -3.97 -10.38 7.05
CA PHE A 89 -4.48 -10.10 5.70
C PHE A 89 -3.41 -10.03 4.61
N PHE A 90 -2.17 -9.73 4.97
CA PHE A 90 -1.08 -9.55 3.99
C PHE A 90 0.18 -10.34 4.31
N GLY A 91 0.73 -10.19 5.51
CA GLY A 91 2.05 -10.71 5.86
C GLY A 91 2.16 -12.23 5.83
N SER A 92 1.09 -12.95 6.13
CA SER A 92 1.04 -14.42 6.09
C SER A 92 0.67 -14.98 4.70
N ARG A 93 0.38 -14.11 3.71
CA ARG A 93 -0.13 -14.52 2.40
C ARG A 93 0.93 -14.35 1.33
N PHE A 94 1.11 -15.38 0.52
CA PHE A 94 2.09 -15.43 -0.56
C PHE A 94 1.46 -15.27 -1.95
N GLN A 95 0.20 -14.86 -1.99
CA GLN A 95 -0.53 -14.52 -3.20
C GLN A 95 -1.28 -13.20 -3.01
N VAL A 96 -1.48 -12.48 -4.09
CA VAL A 96 -2.15 -11.17 -4.07
C VAL A 96 -3.66 -11.34 -3.98
N TYR A 97 -4.20 -12.28 -4.76
CA TYR A 97 -5.64 -12.53 -4.92
C TYR A 97 -6.00 -13.98 -4.60
N GLY A 98 -7.28 -14.25 -4.44
CA GLY A 98 -7.81 -15.60 -4.31
C GLY A 98 -7.82 -16.17 -2.88
N CYS A 99 -7.74 -15.31 -1.87
CA CYS A 99 -7.79 -15.73 -0.46
C CYS A 99 -9.22 -15.92 0.07
N GLY A 100 -10.24 -15.44 -0.65
CA GLY A 100 -11.66 -15.61 -0.30
C GLY A 100 -12.24 -14.52 0.58
N ASP A 101 -11.41 -13.63 1.12
CA ASP A 101 -11.81 -12.48 1.96
C ASP A 101 -11.29 -11.14 1.41
N GLU A 102 -11.19 -11.05 0.08
CA GLU A 102 -10.60 -9.88 -0.60
C GLU A 102 -11.32 -8.58 -0.27
N VAL A 103 -12.62 -8.60 -0.05
CA VAL A 103 -13.37 -7.39 0.30
C VAL A 103 -12.86 -6.82 1.61
N GLU A 104 -12.78 -7.64 2.67
CA GLU A 104 -12.25 -7.20 3.96
C GLU A 104 -10.77 -6.80 3.86
N GLN A 105 -9.99 -7.59 3.14
CA GLN A 105 -8.56 -7.37 2.92
C GLN A 105 -8.29 -5.99 2.33
N PHE A 106 -8.99 -5.63 1.26
CA PHE A 106 -8.76 -4.37 0.56
C PHE A 106 -9.48 -3.18 1.19
N VAL A 107 -10.59 -3.38 1.89
CA VAL A 107 -11.18 -2.34 2.78
C VAL A 107 -10.18 -1.98 3.88
N LEU A 108 -9.56 -2.97 4.51
CA LEU A 108 -8.50 -2.72 5.50
C LEU A 108 -7.35 -1.92 4.87
N PHE A 109 -6.90 -2.31 3.69
CA PHE A 109 -5.82 -1.60 2.98
C PHE A 109 -6.15 -0.12 2.76
N CYS A 110 -7.34 0.18 2.23
CA CYS A 110 -7.77 1.56 2.00
C CYS A 110 -7.78 2.39 3.28
N ARG A 111 -8.39 1.86 4.34
CA ARG A 111 -8.46 2.54 5.65
C ARG A 111 -7.07 2.73 6.25
N ALA A 112 -6.22 1.70 6.21
CA ALA A 112 -4.86 1.76 6.73
C ALA A 112 -4.01 2.78 5.98
N ALA A 113 -4.16 2.87 4.66
CA ALA A 113 -3.43 3.85 3.85
C ALA A 113 -3.75 5.29 4.25
N LEU A 114 -5.03 5.61 4.46
CA LEU A 114 -5.45 6.94 4.89
C LEU A 114 -4.99 7.25 6.32
N GLU A 115 -5.11 6.28 7.21
CA GLU A 115 -4.65 6.43 8.60
C GLU A 115 -3.13 6.60 8.68
N ALA A 116 -2.38 5.86 7.88
CA ALA A 116 -0.92 6.02 7.78
C ALA A 116 -0.54 7.42 7.31
N CYS A 117 -1.21 7.97 6.30
CA CYS A 117 -0.98 9.35 5.86
C CYS A 117 -1.25 10.36 6.99
N ARG A 118 -2.34 10.15 7.74
CA ARG A 118 -2.68 11.01 8.89
C ARG A 118 -1.60 10.96 9.97
N LEU A 119 -1.13 9.77 10.33
CA LEU A 119 -0.11 9.58 11.36
C LEU A 119 1.26 10.12 10.94
N GLU A 120 1.60 10.02 9.65
CA GLU A 120 2.80 10.60 9.07
C GLU A 120 2.73 12.13 8.92
N GLY A 121 1.59 12.75 9.19
CA GLY A 121 1.39 14.19 8.97
C GLY A 121 1.48 14.60 7.50
N TRP A 122 1.25 13.66 6.60
CA TRP A 122 1.31 13.88 5.16
C TRP A 122 -0.08 13.78 4.53
N GLN A 123 -0.69 14.92 4.25
CA GLN A 123 -2.01 14.97 3.64
C GLN A 123 -1.87 15.06 2.12
N PRO A 124 -2.41 14.09 1.35
CA PRO A 124 -2.42 14.17 -0.10
C PRO A 124 -3.41 15.22 -0.61
N ASP A 125 -3.07 15.86 -1.72
CA ASP A 125 -4.00 16.71 -2.48
C ASP A 125 -4.92 15.85 -3.35
N ILE A 126 -4.40 14.69 -3.81
CA ILE A 126 -5.10 13.74 -4.67
C ILE A 126 -4.87 12.32 -4.14
N ILE A 127 -5.94 11.53 -4.10
CA ILE A 127 -5.88 10.07 -3.94
C ILE A 127 -6.14 9.47 -5.31
N HIS A 128 -5.11 8.84 -5.88
CA HIS A 128 -5.18 8.15 -7.16
C HIS A 128 -5.37 6.66 -6.92
N ALA A 129 -6.63 6.24 -6.88
CA ALA A 129 -7.04 4.87 -6.62
C ALA A 129 -7.04 4.05 -7.92
N HIS A 130 -6.46 2.86 -7.90
CA HIS A 130 -6.40 1.96 -9.03
C HIS A 130 -7.19 0.70 -8.78
N ASP A 131 -8.23 0.51 -9.60
CA ASP A 131 -9.11 -0.67 -9.59
C ASP A 131 -9.93 -0.79 -8.30
N TRP A 132 -10.79 -1.80 -8.22
CA TRP A 132 -11.73 -2.01 -7.12
C TRP A 132 -11.03 -2.22 -5.76
N HIS A 133 -9.82 -2.76 -5.76
CA HIS A 133 -9.01 -2.98 -4.54
C HIS A 133 -8.72 -1.71 -3.73
N THR A 134 -8.87 -0.56 -4.35
CA THR A 134 -8.54 0.74 -3.76
C THR A 134 -9.72 1.71 -3.75
N ALA A 135 -10.94 1.20 -3.96
CA ALA A 135 -12.17 1.99 -4.12
C ALA A 135 -13.05 2.06 -2.85
N ALA A 136 -12.56 1.59 -1.69
CA ALA A 136 -13.32 1.58 -0.43
C ALA A 136 -13.13 2.84 0.40
#